data_2be0253f39aee8774249f9a5190f0ec2
#
_entry.id   2be0253f39aee8774249f9a5190f0ec2
#
_cell.length_a   1.000
_cell.length_b   1.000
_cell.length_c   1.000
_cell.angle_alpha   90.00
_cell.angle_beta   90.00
_cell.angle_gamma   90.00
#
_symmetry.space_group_name_H-M   'P 1'
#
loop_
_entity.id
_entity.type
_entity.pdbx_description
1 polymer ?
#
loop_
_entity_poly.entity_id
_entity_poly.type
_entity_poly.pdbx_seq_one_letter_code
_entity_poly.pdbx_strand_id
1 'polypeptide(L)'
;MGRLLGTMVLVLGLLKPVGAGAQQAAPTPVTPPTPARPAPAEVALVPGPATLPVTGVFTLGFRLRGGALEKYSEFPELEGFKKSGKTSTTTTRIVQGRRFADLTITQRYAPYGEGDYVIKPFQLTVNGVLLRGGGATVHVGPAAPANPGTLTKPANPAAPLQAVGNLDKLFGKPKPALYQELPDGAFLAVVADRPSVFIGEGVRVGLYFYLRPADQALLAFHDFDDQLPPLLHALHQPGAWQEAGPEPGISPDTVRHLGQPYLRFRLAENVYYPLTNQPLNFPPLALTMVKFKLLKKPEPGQDNRLAGYKTYLSMGTLVQVRPLPLAAGRGAVAVGTFRLREAISRTKFRVGESFTYTFGVEGRGNLSAVLAPPLAARPGLDVYGPEVREEPAPGGGRKLFRYRMVARQPGPLALDSLLQLVVFNPATARYDTLRPEIKPVVRGAVAAPAPLAKPADDPFYGPALAEADTKLQSLDVYRDVRRYADWLLLGLAAVAGLGWWRAGRQ
;
A
#
# COMPACT_ATOMS: atom_id res chain seq x y z
N MET A 1 -41.73 36.32 -41.27
CA MET A 1 -41.49 36.56 -42.70
C MET A 1 -40.11 36.08 -42.96
N GLY A 2 -39.82 35.02 -43.60
CA GLY A 2 -40.10 34.41 -44.85
C GLY A 2 -38.74 33.85 -45.29
N ARG A 3 -38.53 32.50 -45.29
CA ARG A 3 -38.51 31.61 -46.49
C ARG A 3 -37.42 31.98 -47.53
N LEU A 4 -36.51 31.09 -47.97
CA LEU A 4 -36.56 29.94 -48.87
C LEU A 4 -35.14 29.40 -49.03
N LEU A 5 -34.81 28.12 -48.85
CA LEU A 5 -34.76 27.01 -49.83
C LEU A 5 -33.90 27.29 -51.10
N GLY A 6 -32.93 26.43 -51.35
CA GLY A 6 -32.20 26.30 -52.60
C GLY A 6 -31.36 25.03 -52.66
N THR A 7 -31.94 23.95 -53.07
CA THR A 7 -31.35 22.63 -53.46
C THR A 7 -30.81 22.69 -54.89
N MET A 8 -29.67 22.02 -55.22
CA MET A 8 -29.34 21.54 -56.57
C MET A 8 -28.10 20.64 -56.49
N VAL A 9 -28.11 19.46 -56.68
CA VAL A 9 -28.27 18.28 -57.54
C VAL A 9 -27.47 18.33 -58.86
N LEU A 10 -26.72 17.21 -59.08
CA LEU A 10 -26.22 16.53 -60.29
C LEU A 10 -24.97 17.09 -60.96
N VAL A 11 -24.00 16.29 -61.54
CA VAL A 11 -24.06 15.12 -62.42
C VAL A 11 -22.71 14.43 -62.56
N LEU A 12 -22.72 13.14 -62.66
CA LEU A 12 -21.86 12.14 -63.26
C LEU A 12 -20.73 12.55 -64.21
N GLY A 13 -19.59 11.89 -64.10
CA GLY A 13 -18.61 11.75 -65.16
C GLY A 13 -17.72 10.52 -64.94
N LEU A 14 -18.07 9.41 -65.57
CA LEU A 14 -17.26 8.18 -65.71
C LEU A 14 -16.11 8.42 -66.68
N LEU A 15 -14.87 8.04 -66.30
CA LEU A 15 -13.85 7.55 -67.24
C LEU A 15 -12.79 6.74 -66.46
N LYS A 16 -12.67 5.42 -66.77
CA LYS A 16 -11.52 4.58 -66.48
C LYS A 16 -10.45 4.77 -67.54
N PRO A 17 -9.15 4.64 -67.20
CA PRO A 17 -8.35 3.63 -67.88
C PRO A 17 -7.62 2.69 -66.93
N VAL A 18 -7.42 1.49 -67.40
CA VAL A 18 -6.64 0.36 -66.91
C VAL A 18 -5.16 0.70 -66.94
N GLY A 19 -4.47 0.44 -65.80
CA GLY A 19 -3.03 0.44 -65.71
C GLY A 19 -2.61 -0.49 -64.59
N ALA A 20 -2.07 -1.67 -64.90
CA ALA A 20 -1.52 -2.63 -63.96
C ALA A 20 -0.23 -2.10 -63.32
N GLY A 21 -0.22 -1.91 -62.03
CA GLY A 21 0.96 -1.63 -61.24
C GLY A 21 0.81 -2.38 -59.91
N ALA A 22 1.71 -3.30 -59.63
CA ALA A 22 1.77 -4.06 -58.40
C ALA A 22 1.99 -3.09 -57.21
N GLN A 23 0.94 -2.90 -56.42
CA GLN A 23 0.99 -2.15 -55.16
C GLN A 23 1.33 -3.10 -54.03
N GLN A 24 2.53 -2.94 -53.48
CA GLN A 24 2.91 -3.47 -52.18
C GLN A 24 1.86 -3.03 -51.15
N ALA A 25 1.21 -3.98 -50.53
CA ALA A 25 0.29 -3.76 -49.40
C ALA A 25 1.02 -3.07 -48.24
N ALA A 26 0.60 -1.87 -47.90
CA ALA A 26 1.00 -1.21 -46.67
C ALA A 26 0.52 -2.04 -45.46
N PRO A 27 1.33 -2.14 -44.39
CA PRO A 27 0.90 -2.87 -43.18
C PRO A 27 -0.30 -2.17 -42.58
N THR A 28 -1.37 -2.90 -42.39
CA THR A 28 -2.56 -2.48 -41.63
C THR A 28 -2.15 -2.00 -40.26
N PRO A 29 -2.61 -0.83 -39.78
CA PRO A 29 -2.36 -0.40 -38.42
C PRO A 29 -2.99 -1.41 -37.45
N VAL A 30 -2.16 -2.08 -36.67
CA VAL A 30 -2.60 -2.95 -35.57
C VAL A 30 -3.22 -2.03 -34.54
N THR A 31 -4.53 -2.02 -34.46
CA THR A 31 -5.28 -1.38 -33.38
C THR A 31 -4.83 -2.01 -32.07
N PRO A 32 -4.33 -1.23 -31.07
CA PRO A 32 -3.98 -1.81 -29.78
C PRO A 32 -5.25 -2.46 -29.19
N PRO A 33 -5.14 -3.65 -28.56
CA PRO A 33 -6.29 -4.30 -27.96
C PRO A 33 -6.90 -3.36 -26.92
N THR A 34 -8.16 -3.03 -27.08
CA THR A 34 -8.96 -2.30 -26.08
C THR A 34 -8.79 -3.01 -24.74
N PRO A 35 -8.41 -2.31 -23.67
CA PRO A 35 -8.29 -2.95 -22.36
C PRO A 35 -9.65 -3.56 -22.03
N ALA A 36 -9.69 -4.87 -21.88
CA ALA A 36 -10.89 -5.61 -21.52
C ALA A 36 -11.42 -5.00 -20.21
N ARG A 37 -12.67 -4.54 -20.24
CA ARG A 37 -13.40 -4.04 -19.08
C ARG A 37 -13.26 -5.07 -17.96
N PRO A 38 -12.78 -4.68 -16.76
CA PRO A 38 -12.66 -5.63 -15.64
C PRO A 38 -14.03 -6.27 -15.41
N ALA A 39 -14.05 -7.58 -15.27
CA ALA A 39 -15.28 -8.31 -14.93
C ALA A 39 -15.87 -7.70 -13.65
N PRO A 40 -17.18 -7.53 -13.55
CA PRO A 40 -17.81 -6.97 -12.37
C PRO A 40 -17.41 -7.81 -11.14
N ALA A 41 -17.04 -7.14 -10.06
CA ALA A 41 -16.69 -7.79 -8.81
C ALA A 41 -17.90 -8.61 -8.31
N GLU A 42 -17.71 -9.90 -8.11
CA GLU A 42 -18.73 -10.78 -7.57
C GLU A 42 -18.65 -10.79 -6.05
N VAL A 43 -19.75 -10.47 -5.37
CA VAL A 43 -19.83 -10.50 -3.90
C VAL A 43 -20.84 -11.56 -3.47
N ALA A 44 -20.41 -12.45 -2.58
CA ALA A 44 -21.26 -13.53 -2.06
C ALA A 44 -21.19 -13.58 -0.54
N LEU A 45 -22.34 -13.87 0.11
CA LEU A 45 -22.42 -14.13 1.54
C LEU A 45 -21.84 -15.50 1.87
N VAL A 46 -21.08 -15.60 2.94
CA VAL A 46 -20.53 -16.86 3.48
C VAL A 46 -21.15 -17.12 4.85
N PRO A 47 -22.19 -17.95 4.95
CA PRO A 47 -22.81 -18.31 6.23
C PRO A 47 -21.91 -19.26 7.01
N GLY A 48 -22.04 -19.22 8.32
CA GLY A 48 -21.41 -20.16 9.24
C GLY A 48 -22.15 -21.49 9.36
N PRO A 49 -21.66 -22.39 10.25
CA PRO A 49 -22.27 -23.68 10.49
C PRO A 49 -23.63 -23.54 11.17
N ALA A 50 -24.59 -24.35 10.79
CA ALA A 50 -25.92 -24.36 11.40
C ALA A 50 -25.94 -25.02 12.78
N THR A 51 -24.89 -25.77 13.13
CA THR A 51 -24.76 -26.48 14.44
C THR A 51 -23.34 -26.27 14.93
N LEU A 52 -23.20 -25.90 16.20
CA LEU A 52 -21.89 -25.72 16.84
C LEU A 52 -21.99 -26.05 18.34
N PRO A 53 -20.90 -26.47 18.99
CA PRO A 53 -20.85 -26.62 20.45
C PRO A 53 -20.80 -25.22 21.11
N VAL A 54 -21.20 -25.12 22.38
CA VAL A 54 -21.15 -23.85 23.15
C VAL A 54 -19.76 -23.24 23.24
N THR A 55 -18.72 -24.06 23.12
CA THR A 55 -17.32 -23.62 23.04
C THR A 55 -16.89 -23.23 21.63
N GLY A 56 -17.76 -23.43 20.64
CA GLY A 56 -17.52 -23.13 19.25
C GLY A 56 -17.77 -21.66 18.92
N VAL A 57 -17.51 -21.29 17.67
CA VAL A 57 -17.69 -19.94 17.17
C VAL A 57 -18.54 -19.99 15.91
N PHE A 58 -19.67 -19.28 15.92
CA PHE A 58 -20.45 -19.05 14.71
C PHE A 58 -19.73 -17.98 13.87
N THR A 59 -19.72 -18.16 12.56
CA THR A 59 -19.06 -17.24 11.64
C THR A 59 -20.02 -16.72 10.59
N LEU A 60 -19.95 -15.45 10.28
CA LEU A 60 -20.69 -14.82 9.20
C LEU A 60 -19.72 -13.97 8.39
N GLY A 61 -19.65 -14.20 7.09
CA GLY A 61 -18.70 -13.50 6.25
C GLY A 61 -19.26 -13.14 4.88
N PHE A 62 -18.46 -12.40 4.13
CA PHE A 62 -18.67 -12.21 2.69
C PHE A 62 -17.37 -12.48 1.93
N ARG A 63 -17.52 -12.91 0.69
CA ARG A 63 -16.41 -13.14 -0.23
C ARG A 63 -16.54 -12.17 -1.40
N LEU A 64 -15.47 -11.43 -1.66
CA LEU A 64 -15.33 -10.53 -2.79
C LEU A 64 -14.36 -11.14 -3.80
N ARG A 65 -14.80 -11.31 -5.05
CA ARG A 65 -14.01 -11.88 -6.14
C ARG A 65 -13.78 -10.82 -7.23
N GLY A 66 -12.54 -10.73 -7.69
CA GLY A 66 -12.19 -9.95 -8.88
C GLY A 66 -12.23 -8.43 -8.73
N GLY A 67 -12.29 -7.89 -7.51
CA GLY A 67 -12.28 -6.46 -7.23
C GLY A 67 -11.55 -6.11 -5.93
N ALA A 68 -11.22 -4.83 -5.75
CA ALA A 68 -10.72 -4.31 -4.48
C ALA A 68 -11.89 -4.00 -3.53
N LEU A 69 -11.70 -4.18 -2.25
CA LEU A 69 -12.66 -3.78 -1.23
C LEU A 69 -12.50 -2.28 -0.96
N GLU A 70 -13.56 -1.50 -1.20
CA GLU A 70 -13.60 -0.07 -0.92
C GLU A 70 -14.28 0.22 0.42
N LYS A 71 -15.48 -0.35 0.60
CA LYS A 71 -16.29 -0.12 1.80
C LYS A 71 -17.26 -1.28 2.03
N TYR A 72 -17.53 -1.57 3.31
CA TYR A 72 -18.63 -2.48 3.71
C TYR A 72 -19.32 -1.95 4.96
N SER A 73 -20.60 -2.33 5.15
CA SER A 73 -21.37 -2.00 6.35
C SER A 73 -20.93 -2.88 7.52
N GLU A 74 -21.23 -2.48 8.73
CA GLU A 74 -20.99 -3.33 9.88
C GLU A 74 -21.79 -4.65 9.80
N PHE A 75 -21.20 -5.72 10.32
CA PHE A 75 -21.89 -6.99 10.48
C PHE A 75 -23.01 -6.85 11.52
N PRO A 76 -24.14 -7.56 11.33
CA PRO A 76 -25.29 -7.46 12.24
C PRO A 76 -24.95 -7.95 13.66
N GLU A 77 -25.66 -7.42 14.65
CA GLU A 77 -25.73 -8.02 15.97
C GLU A 77 -26.64 -9.24 15.90
N LEU A 78 -26.18 -10.36 16.48
CA LEU A 78 -26.94 -11.59 16.52
C LEU A 78 -27.41 -11.85 17.95
N GLU A 79 -28.73 -12.00 18.15
CA GLU A 79 -29.30 -12.32 19.45
C GLU A 79 -28.75 -13.66 19.93
N GLY A 80 -28.28 -13.70 21.18
CA GLY A 80 -27.68 -14.90 21.78
C GLY A 80 -26.21 -15.12 21.50
N PHE A 81 -25.56 -14.18 20.74
CA PHE A 81 -24.13 -14.23 20.43
C PHE A 81 -23.43 -12.94 20.77
N LYS A 82 -22.22 -13.05 21.27
CA LYS A 82 -21.28 -11.94 21.45
C LYS A 82 -20.40 -11.82 20.20
N LYS A 83 -20.36 -10.66 19.57
CA LYS A 83 -19.36 -10.38 18.54
C LYS A 83 -17.95 -10.56 19.12
N SER A 84 -17.12 -11.29 18.41
CA SER A 84 -15.69 -11.44 18.70
C SER A 84 -14.88 -10.97 17.48
N GLY A 85 -13.60 -11.27 17.38
CA GLY A 85 -12.72 -10.78 16.32
C GLY A 85 -13.24 -10.96 14.89
N LYS A 86 -12.72 -10.14 13.98
CA LYS A 86 -12.91 -10.26 12.52
C LYS A 86 -11.67 -10.91 11.92
N THR A 87 -11.85 -11.72 10.89
CA THR A 87 -10.75 -12.35 10.13
C THR A 87 -10.86 -11.94 8.66
N SER A 88 -9.74 -11.56 8.07
CA SER A 88 -9.62 -11.29 6.64
C SER A 88 -8.70 -12.32 6.02
N THR A 89 -9.16 -13.01 4.97
CA THR A 89 -8.38 -14.01 4.24
C THR A 89 -8.37 -13.67 2.76
N THR A 90 -7.17 -13.53 2.20
CA THR A 90 -7.00 -13.34 0.75
C THR A 90 -6.49 -14.62 0.14
N THR A 91 -7.22 -15.16 -0.85
CA THR A 91 -6.84 -16.36 -1.59
C THR A 91 -6.55 -15.97 -3.03
N THR A 92 -5.35 -16.29 -3.51
CA THR A 92 -5.00 -16.07 -4.92
C THR A 92 -5.41 -17.26 -5.76
N ARG A 93 -6.18 -17.00 -6.80
CA ARG A 93 -6.62 -18.00 -7.77
C ARG A 93 -6.08 -17.65 -9.16
N ILE A 94 -5.60 -18.65 -9.88
CA ILE A 94 -5.15 -18.49 -11.26
C ILE A 94 -6.22 -19.07 -12.17
N VAL A 95 -6.81 -18.24 -13.05
CA VAL A 95 -7.78 -18.64 -14.05
C VAL A 95 -7.27 -18.18 -15.41
N GLN A 96 -7.06 -19.12 -16.33
CA GLN A 96 -6.53 -18.84 -17.68
C GLN A 96 -5.23 -18.02 -17.67
N GLY A 97 -4.30 -18.34 -16.75
CA GLY A 97 -3.01 -17.65 -16.63
C GLY A 97 -3.05 -16.27 -15.96
N ARG A 98 -4.24 -15.76 -15.58
CA ARG A 98 -4.40 -14.50 -14.84
C ARG A 98 -4.60 -14.77 -13.35
N ARG A 99 -3.94 -13.97 -12.52
CA ARG A 99 -4.08 -14.03 -11.06
C ARG A 99 -5.27 -13.17 -10.62
N PHE A 100 -6.15 -13.77 -9.84
CA PHE A 100 -7.26 -13.09 -9.17
C PHE A 100 -7.11 -13.27 -7.68
N ALA A 101 -7.31 -12.19 -6.93
CA ALA A 101 -7.37 -12.23 -5.48
C ALA A 101 -8.85 -12.31 -5.05
N ASP A 102 -9.20 -13.34 -4.29
CA ASP A 102 -10.50 -13.47 -3.64
C ASP A 102 -10.32 -13.07 -2.18
N LEU A 103 -10.99 -12.01 -1.75
CA LEU A 103 -10.98 -11.53 -0.37
C LEU A 103 -12.19 -12.07 0.37
N THR A 104 -11.99 -12.70 1.52
CA THR A 104 -13.06 -13.13 2.41
C THR A 104 -12.92 -12.42 3.75
N ILE A 105 -13.93 -11.69 4.18
CA ILE A 105 -14.01 -11.09 5.51
C ILE A 105 -15.08 -11.84 6.32
N THR A 106 -14.69 -12.29 7.50
CA THR A 106 -15.52 -13.10 8.36
C THR A 106 -15.57 -12.49 9.75
N GLN A 107 -16.76 -12.24 10.28
CA GLN A 107 -17.03 -11.86 11.66
C GLN A 107 -17.30 -13.12 12.47
N ARG A 108 -16.67 -13.24 13.62
CA ARG A 108 -16.84 -14.35 14.57
C ARG A 108 -17.82 -13.94 15.65
N TYR A 109 -18.63 -14.90 16.10
CA TYR A 109 -19.65 -14.74 17.13
C TYR A 109 -19.56 -15.89 18.13
N ALA A 110 -19.35 -15.59 19.39
CA ALA A 110 -19.33 -16.56 20.46
C ALA A 110 -20.74 -16.69 21.07
N PRO A 111 -21.34 -17.91 21.18
CA PRO A 111 -22.65 -18.08 21.80
C PRO A 111 -22.57 -17.78 23.30
N TYR A 112 -23.63 -17.24 23.87
CA TYR A 112 -23.71 -17.01 25.32
C TYR A 112 -24.03 -18.30 26.11
N GLY A 113 -24.60 -19.30 25.46
CA GLY A 113 -24.98 -20.55 26.09
C GLY A 113 -25.51 -21.58 25.10
N GLU A 114 -25.95 -22.74 25.61
CA GLU A 114 -26.59 -23.78 24.80
C GLU A 114 -28.03 -23.39 24.47
N GLY A 115 -28.51 -23.78 23.29
CA GLY A 115 -29.88 -23.53 22.85
C GLY A 115 -30.00 -23.31 21.34
N ASP A 116 -31.24 -23.09 20.89
CA ASP A 116 -31.55 -22.77 19.52
C ASP A 116 -31.70 -21.27 19.35
N TYR A 117 -30.86 -20.68 18.50
CA TYR A 117 -30.82 -19.25 18.24
C TYR A 117 -31.33 -18.96 16.86
N VAL A 118 -32.37 -18.12 16.77
CA VAL A 118 -32.92 -17.69 15.46
C VAL A 118 -32.19 -16.43 14.99
N ILE A 119 -31.44 -16.58 13.96
CA ILE A 119 -30.84 -15.43 13.25
C ILE A 119 -31.93 -14.79 12.38
N LYS A 120 -32.28 -13.54 12.69
CA LYS A 120 -33.24 -12.75 11.90
C LYS A 120 -32.64 -12.42 10.52
N PRO A 121 -33.47 -12.24 9.47
CA PRO A 121 -32.99 -11.73 8.20
C PRO A 121 -32.22 -10.42 8.38
N PHE A 122 -31.08 -10.29 7.70
CA PHE A 122 -30.21 -9.12 7.79
C PHE A 122 -29.73 -8.66 6.41
N GLN A 123 -29.18 -7.47 6.36
CA GLN A 123 -28.59 -6.88 5.16
C GLN A 123 -27.15 -6.48 5.42
N LEU A 124 -26.29 -6.73 4.45
CA LEU A 124 -24.87 -6.33 4.46
C LEU A 124 -24.55 -5.67 3.13
N THR A 125 -24.01 -4.47 3.13
CA THR A 125 -23.60 -3.77 1.91
C THR A 125 -22.09 -3.87 1.76
N VAL A 126 -21.65 -4.30 0.57
CA VAL A 126 -20.20 -4.41 0.24
C VAL A 126 -19.98 -3.73 -1.10
N ASN A 127 -19.14 -2.71 -1.16
CA ASN A 127 -18.90 -1.89 -2.37
C ASN A 127 -20.19 -1.41 -3.05
N GLY A 128 -21.22 -1.04 -2.24
CA GLY A 128 -22.53 -0.64 -2.78
C GLY A 128 -23.48 -1.79 -3.18
N VAL A 129 -23.00 -3.04 -3.20
CA VAL A 129 -23.83 -4.22 -3.46
C VAL A 129 -24.52 -4.67 -2.18
N LEU A 130 -25.85 -4.77 -2.22
CA LEU A 130 -26.65 -5.21 -1.08
C LEU A 130 -26.75 -6.74 -1.04
N LEU A 131 -26.16 -7.36 -0.03
CA LEU A 131 -26.29 -8.78 0.26
C LEU A 131 -27.43 -8.97 1.28
N ARG A 132 -28.35 -9.88 1.00
CA ARG A 132 -29.45 -10.24 1.92
C ARG A 132 -29.18 -11.62 2.50
N GLY A 133 -29.05 -11.71 3.82
CA GLY A 133 -29.05 -12.96 4.55
C GLY A 133 -30.49 -13.34 4.90
N GLY A 134 -30.93 -14.53 4.50
CA GLY A 134 -32.15 -15.13 5.00
C GLY A 134 -32.00 -15.46 6.48
N GLY A 135 -33.11 -15.54 7.22
CA GLY A 135 -33.09 -16.05 8.59
C GLY A 135 -32.60 -17.51 8.62
N ALA A 136 -31.94 -17.90 9.70
CA ALA A 136 -31.47 -19.26 9.93
C ALA A 136 -31.60 -19.60 11.41
N THR A 137 -31.78 -20.87 11.74
CA THR A 137 -31.70 -21.34 13.12
C THR A 137 -30.32 -21.96 13.32
N VAL A 138 -29.61 -21.52 14.34
CA VAL A 138 -28.33 -22.07 14.76
C VAL A 138 -28.51 -22.83 16.06
N HIS A 139 -28.22 -24.12 16.02
CA HIS A 139 -28.27 -24.99 17.18
C HIS A 139 -26.91 -24.98 17.90
N VAL A 140 -26.91 -24.54 19.15
CA VAL A 140 -25.73 -24.54 20.00
C VAL A 140 -25.91 -25.67 21.02
N GLY A 141 -25.19 -26.77 20.82
CA GLY A 141 -25.21 -27.93 21.71
C GLY A 141 -24.20 -27.82 22.85
N PRO A 142 -24.21 -28.78 23.78
CA PRO A 142 -23.24 -28.86 24.85
C PRO A 142 -21.81 -28.92 24.31
N ALA A 143 -20.84 -28.51 25.12
CA ALA A 143 -19.44 -28.64 24.78
C ALA A 143 -19.16 -30.07 24.36
N ALA A 144 -18.89 -30.28 23.06
CA ALA A 144 -18.61 -31.63 22.57
C ALA A 144 -17.40 -32.18 23.33
N PRO A 145 -17.49 -33.38 23.86
CA PRO A 145 -16.30 -34.12 24.26
C PRO A 145 -15.47 -34.24 22.98
N ALA A 146 -14.20 -33.77 23.01
CA ALA A 146 -13.30 -33.71 21.87
C ALA A 146 -13.20 -35.07 21.16
N ASN A 147 -13.97 -35.24 20.10
CA ASN A 147 -13.78 -36.36 19.15
C ASN A 147 -14.24 -35.96 17.74
N PRO A 148 -13.36 -35.90 16.77
CA PRO A 148 -13.73 -35.78 15.38
C PRO A 148 -13.83 -37.14 14.73
N GLY A 149 -15.01 -37.50 14.30
CA GLY A 149 -15.19 -38.52 13.28
C GLY A 149 -15.85 -39.80 13.73
N THR A 150 -17.17 -39.88 13.56
CA THR A 150 -17.79 -40.97 12.79
C THR A 150 -19.26 -40.64 12.51
N LEU A 151 -19.64 -40.64 11.25
CA LEU A 151 -21.03 -40.67 10.81
C LEU A 151 -21.64 -42.00 11.22
N THR A 152 -22.63 -41.97 12.11
CA THR A 152 -23.54 -43.11 12.32
C THR A 152 -24.97 -42.65 12.40
N LYS A 153 -25.76 -43.30 11.57
CA LYS A 153 -27.18 -43.43 11.31
C LYS A 153 -28.08 -43.33 12.56
N PRO A 154 -29.27 -42.71 12.43
CA PRO A 154 -30.19 -42.59 13.56
C PRO A 154 -30.82 -43.97 13.92
N ALA A 155 -30.75 -44.33 15.18
CA ALA A 155 -31.50 -45.44 15.76
C ALA A 155 -32.59 -44.92 16.68
N ASN A 156 -33.72 -45.54 16.58
CA ASN A 156 -35.05 -45.36 17.14
C ASN A 156 -35.12 -45.18 18.68
N PRO A 157 -36.12 -44.44 19.22
CA PRO A 157 -36.25 -44.25 20.65
C PRO A 157 -36.98 -45.45 21.30
N ALA A 158 -36.35 -46.04 22.27
CA ALA A 158 -37.06 -46.98 23.17
C ALA A 158 -36.53 -46.89 24.60
N ALA A 159 -37.42 -46.49 25.47
CA ALA A 159 -37.54 -46.78 26.90
C ALA A 159 -36.54 -46.18 27.92
N PRO A 160 -37.05 -45.66 29.04
CA PRO A 160 -36.24 -45.12 30.10
C PRO A 160 -35.64 -46.27 30.95
N LEU A 161 -34.33 -46.39 30.92
CA LEU A 161 -33.62 -47.21 31.90
C LEU A 161 -33.36 -46.36 33.15
N GLN A 162 -34.10 -46.72 34.19
CA GLN A 162 -33.93 -46.24 35.54
C GLN A 162 -32.49 -46.46 36.03
N ALA A 163 -31.99 -45.45 36.68
CA ALA A 163 -30.86 -45.35 37.58
C ALA A 163 -30.10 -46.67 37.87
N VAL A 164 -28.96 -46.83 37.26
CA VAL A 164 -27.90 -47.66 37.84
C VAL A 164 -26.96 -46.69 38.58
N GLY A 165 -27.28 -46.50 39.83
CA GLY A 165 -26.38 -45.82 40.76
C GLY A 165 -25.09 -46.62 40.91
N ASN A 166 -23.96 -45.86 40.85
CA ASN A 166 -22.61 -46.33 41.18
C ASN A 166 -21.87 -47.25 40.21
N LEU A 167 -21.83 -46.90 38.92
CA LEU A 167 -20.85 -47.47 37.98
C LEU A 167 -19.40 -47.19 38.43
N ASP A 168 -19.14 -46.08 39.13
CA ASP A 168 -17.82 -45.76 39.70
C ASP A 168 -17.29 -46.78 40.68
N LYS A 169 -18.16 -47.60 41.30
CA LYS A 169 -17.75 -48.67 42.21
C LYS A 169 -17.36 -49.96 41.49
N LEU A 170 -17.86 -50.16 40.26
CA LEU A 170 -17.54 -51.35 39.44
C LEU A 170 -16.32 -51.16 38.56
N PHE A 171 -16.06 -49.95 38.06
CA PHE A 171 -14.97 -49.69 37.10
C PHE A 171 -13.86 -48.82 37.66
N GLY A 172 -13.94 -48.34 38.89
CA GLY A 172 -12.99 -47.39 39.48
C GLY A 172 -13.10 -46.00 38.82
N LYS A 173 -12.75 -44.96 39.58
CA LYS A 173 -12.65 -43.62 38.98
C LYS A 173 -11.66 -43.63 37.85
N PRO A 174 -12.01 -43.14 36.62
CA PRO A 174 -11.06 -43.05 35.54
C PRO A 174 -9.85 -42.25 36.01
N LYS A 175 -8.66 -42.81 35.87
CA LYS A 175 -7.43 -42.11 36.23
C LYS A 175 -7.33 -40.86 35.35
N PRO A 176 -7.08 -39.69 35.96
CA PRO A 176 -6.95 -38.47 35.16
C PRO A 176 -5.88 -38.63 34.09
N ALA A 177 -6.18 -38.20 32.89
CA ALA A 177 -5.27 -38.25 31.78
C ALA A 177 -4.00 -37.42 32.12
N LEU A 178 -2.83 -38.06 32.04
CA LEU A 178 -1.57 -37.45 32.41
C LEU A 178 -0.94 -36.87 31.13
N TYR A 179 -0.98 -35.56 31.00
CA TYR A 179 -0.27 -34.82 29.94
C TYR A 179 1.13 -34.45 30.39
N GLN A 180 2.06 -34.46 29.43
CA GLN A 180 3.43 -33.97 29.63
C GLN A 180 3.72 -32.80 28.67
N GLU A 181 4.43 -31.81 29.17
CA GLU A 181 4.95 -30.73 28.36
C GLU A 181 6.33 -31.10 27.87
N LEU A 182 6.48 -31.16 26.55
CA LEU A 182 7.79 -31.37 25.94
C LEU A 182 8.52 -30.04 25.81
N PRO A 183 9.85 -30.03 26.06
CA PRO A 183 10.66 -28.84 25.76
C PRO A 183 10.61 -28.58 24.25
N ASP A 184 10.57 -27.30 23.90
CA ASP A 184 10.67 -26.87 22.51
C ASP A 184 11.94 -26.03 22.30
N GLY A 185 12.44 -25.99 21.08
CA GLY A 185 13.56 -25.16 20.66
C GLY A 185 13.11 -23.88 19.94
N ALA A 186 11.90 -23.39 20.23
CA ALA A 186 11.38 -22.18 19.63
C ALA A 186 11.82 -20.92 20.37
N PHE A 187 12.01 -19.82 19.62
CA PHE A 187 12.32 -18.50 20.18
C PHE A 187 11.86 -17.38 19.26
N LEU A 188 11.62 -16.21 19.85
CA LEU A 188 11.31 -14.97 19.18
C LEU A 188 12.57 -14.10 19.14
N ALA A 189 12.84 -13.45 18.00
CA ALA A 189 13.99 -12.57 17.89
C ALA A 189 13.70 -11.32 17.05
N VAL A 190 14.18 -10.19 17.51
CA VAL A 190 14.32 -8.97 16.72
C VAL A 190 15.74 -8.95 16.15
N VAL A 191 15.88 -8.98 14.83
CA VAL A 191 17.16 -9.11 14.15
C VAL A 191 17.39 -7.90 13.27
N ALA A 192 18.49 -7.17 13.52
CA ALA A 192 19.00 -6.14 12.62
C ALA A 192 20.08 -6.76 11.71
N ASP A 193 20.10 -6.38 10.43
CA ASP A 193 21.09 -6.85 9.46
C ASP A 193 22.50 -6.28 9.76
N ARG A 194 22.57 -5.19 10.55
CA ARG A 194 23.84 -4.53 11.00
C ARG A 194 23.70 -3.98 12.40
N PRO A 195 24.79 -4.03 13.18
CA PRO A 195 24.79 -3.46 14.53
C PRO A 195 24.99 -1.94 14.54
N SER A 196 25.48 -1.34 13.44
CA SER A 196 25.66 0.10 13.32
C SER A 196 25.49 0.59 11.89
N VAL A 197 24.94 1.80 11.73
CA VAL A 197 24.71 2.48 10.45
C VAL A 197 25.03 3.96 10.56
N PHE A 198 25.18 4.66 9.43
CA PHE A 198 25.25 6.11 9.40
C PHE A 198 23.85 6.75 9.41
N ILE A 199 23.75 8.02 9.79
CA ILE A 199 22.52 8.80 9.61
C ILE A 199 22.12 8.72 8.13
N GLY A 200 20.85 8.40 7.85
CA GLY A 200 20.31 8.24 6.50
C GLY A 200 20.65 6.91 5.81
N GLU A 201 21.49 6.06 6.41
CA GLU A 201 21.75 4.71 5.91
C GLU A 201 20.64 3.75 6.35
N GLY A 202 20.12 2.97 5.41
CA GLY A 202 19.06 1.99 5.70
C GLY A 202 19.59 0.80 6.50
N VAL A 203 18.92 0.45 7.60
CA VAL A 203 19.09 -0.79 8.33
C VAL A 203 17.81 -1.61 8.29
N ARG A 204 17.93 -2.87 7.89
CA ARG A 204 16.80 -3.79 7.89
C ARG A 204 16.66 -4.43 9.25
N VAL A 205 15.48 -4.28 9.85
CA VAL A 205 15.14 -4.91 11.12
C VAL A 205 13.86 -5.72 10.96
N GLY A 206 13.94 -6.98 11.36
CA GLY A 206 12.82 -7.91 11.30
C GLY A 206 12.52 -8.54 12.64
N LEU A 207 11.24 -8.85 12.85
CA LEU A 207 10.74 -9.68 13.93
C LEU A 207 10.49 -11.08 13.35
N TYR A 208 11.18 -12.07 13.91
CA TYR A 208 11.12 -13.43 13.45
C TYR A 208 10.80 -14.40 14.59
N PHE A 209 9.96 -15.38 14.30
CA PHE A 209 9.77 -16.53 15.16
C PHE A 209 10.49 -17.73 14.57
N TYR A 210 11.34 -18.35 15.37
CA TYR A 210 12.14 -19.51 14.98
C TYR A 210 11.60 -20.76 15.67
N LEU A 211 11.47 -21.85 14.91
CA LEU A 211 10.92 -23.09 15.38
C LEU A 211 11.70 -24.27 14.80
N ARG A 212 12.12 -25.22 15.64
CA ARG A 212 12.73 -26.45 15.10
C ARG A 212 11.68 -27.24 14.30
N PRO A 213 12.03 -27.83 13.16
CA PRO A 213 11.10 -28.64 12.38
C PRO A 213 10.44 -29.76 13.19
N ALA A 214 11.20 -30.39 14.11
CA ALA A 214 10.70 -31.45 15.00
C ALA A 214 9.61 -30.98 15.97
N ASP A 215 9.58 -29.69 16.32
CA ASP A 215 8.66 -29.12 17.30
C ASP A 215 7.41 -28.51 16.64
N GLN A 216 7.30 -28.57 15.31
CA GLN A 216 6.21 -27.95 14.56
C GLN A 216 4.82 -28.41 15.00
N ALA A 217 4.68 -29.71 15.37
CA ALA A 217 3.42 -30.26 15.86
C ALA A 217 3.07 -29.82 17.29
N LEU A 218 4.02 -29.22 18.02
CA LEU A 218 3.84 -28.79 19.41
C LEU A 218 3.36 -27.35 19.55
N LEU A 219 3.41 -26.54 18.49
CA LEU A 219 3.15 -25.11 18.54
C LEU A 219 2.21 -24.68 17.42
N ALA A 220 1.34 -23.73 17.73
CA ALA A 220 0.50 -23.04 16.77
C ALA A 220 0.41 -21.54 17.11
N PHE A 221 0.20 -20.70 16.12
CA PHE A 221 -0.08 -19.29 16.37
C PHE A 221 -1.41 -19.12 17.08
N HIS A 222 -1.43 -18.23 18.06
CA HIS A 222 -2.61 -17.86 18.83
C HIS A 222 -2.99 -16.42 18.51
N ASP A 223 -4.20 -16.18 18.03
CA ASP A 223 -4.77 -14.86 17.74
C ASP A 223 -3.73 -13.87 17.15
N PHE A 224 -3.00 -14.36 16.13
CA PHE A 224 -1.85 -13.64 15.57
C PHE A 224 -2.24 -12.27 15.04
N ASP A 225 -3.41 -12.15 14.41
CA ASP A 225 -3.91 -10.90 13.85
C ASP A 225 -4.14 -9.83 14.92
N ASP A 226 -4.51 -10.25 16.13
CA ASP A 226 -4.70 -9.34 17.28
C ASP A 226 -3.36 -8.99 17.97
N GLN A 227 -2.38 -9.88 17.91
CA GLN A 227 -1.05 -9.67 18.50
C GLN A 227 -0.12 -8.86 17.59
N LEU A 228 -0.29 -8.93 16.27
CA LEU A 228 0.60 -8.30 15.31
C LEU A 228 0.62 -6.75 15.39
N PRO A 229 -0.52 -6.03 15.46
CA PRO A 229 -0.52 -4.57 15.52
C PRO A 229 0.28 -3.98 16.69
N PRO A 230 0.14 -4.43 17.95
CA PRO A 230 0.96 -3.93 19.05
C PRO A 230 2.44 -4.25 18.88
N LEU A 231 2.81 -5.39 18.27
CA LEU A 231 4.20 -5.73 17.96
C LEU A 231 4.80 -4.77 16.92
N LEU A 232 4.04 -4.46 15.86
CA LEU A 232 4.45 -3.48 14.85
C LEU A 232 4.59 -2.07 15.43
N HIS A 233 3.67 -1.69 16.31
CA HIS A 233 3.75 -0.39 17.00
C HIS A 233 5.00 -0.28 17.88
N ALA A 234 5.36 -1.34 18.59
CA ALA A 234 6.56 -1.37 19.43
C ALA A 234 7.88 -1.33 18.62
N LEU A 235 7.85 -1.75 17.36
CA LEU A 235 8.98 -1.62 16.43
C LEU A 235 9.10 -0.22 15.81
N HIS A 236 8.09 0.65 15.97
CA HIS A 236 8.14 2.00 15.42
C HIS A 236 9.26 2.82 16.04
N GLN A 237 10.02 3.55 15.19
CA GLN A 237 11.13 4.40 15.60
C GLN A 237 10.86 5.85 15.18
N PRO A 238 10.49 6.74 16.12
CA PRO A 238 10.13 8.13 15.78
C PRO A 238 11.29 8.93 15.19
N GLY A 239 12.53 8.53 15.49
CA GLY A 239 13.75 9.15 14.96
C GLY A 239 14.24 8.61 13.62
N ALA A 240 13.43 7.76 12.94
CA ALA A 240 13.80 7.16 11.66
C ALA A 240 12.62 7.22 10.67
N TRP A 241 12.93 7.46 9.40
CA TRP A 241 11.98 7.18 8.33
C TRP A 241 11.93 5.67 8.09
N GLN A 242 10.74 5.14 7.98
CA GLN A 242 10.49 3.71 7.90
C GLN A 242 9.88 3.36 6.53
N GLU A 243 10.51 2.42 5.85
CA GLU A 243 10.00 1.79 4.63
C GLU A 243 9.50 0.39 4.96
N ALA A 244 8.24 0.13 4.60
CA ALA A 244 7.66 -1.17 4.83
C ALA A 244 8.37 -2.24 3.98
N GLY A 245 8.72 -3.33 4.62
CA GLY A 245 9.26 -4.51 3.96
C GLY A 245 8.15 -5.37 3.34
N PRO A 246 8.50 -6.60 2.92
CA PRO A 246 7.52 -7.55 2.43
C PRO A 246 6.47 -7.86 3.49
N GLU A 247 5.24 -8.10 3.03
CA GLU A 247 4.15 -8.47 3.94
C GLU A 247 4.52 -9.66 4.84
N PRO A 248 4.01 -9.67 6.09
CA PRO A 248 4.18 -10.81 6.99
C PRO A 248 3.71 -12.10 6.32
N GLY A 249 4.48 -13.17 6.47
CA GLY A 249 4.15 -14.45 5.85
C GLY A 249 4.09 -15.56 6.90
N ILE A 250 3.00 -16.33 6.89
CA ILE A 250 2.85 -17.53 7.72
C ILE A 250 3.70 -18.70 7.13
N SER A 251 4.16 -18.58 5.88
CA SER A 251 5.03 -19.58 5.26
C SER A 251 6.47 -19.38 5.72
N PRO A 252 7.04 -20.34 6.47
CA PRO A 252 8.40 -20.26 6.95
C PRO A 252 9.42 -20.54 5.84
N ASP A 253 10.56 -19.89 5.94
CA ASP A 253 11.77 -20.31 5.26
C ASP A 253 12.65 -21.18 6.19
N THR A 254 13.45 -22.05 5.60
CA THR A 254 14.38 -22.88 6.37
C THR A 254 15.74 -22.17 6.46
N VAL A 255 16.19 -21.92 7.69
CA VAL A 255 17.48 -21.27 7.96
C VAL A 255 18.32 -22.12 8.91
N ARG A 256 19.63 -21.91 8.91
CA ARG A 256 20.52 -22.51 9.92
C ARG A 256 20.84 -21.47 11.01
N HIS A 257 20.58 -21.82 12.26
CA HIS A 257 20.96 -21.02 13.42
C HIS A 257 21.83 -21.90 14.33
N LEU A 258 23.05 -21.45 14.62
CA LEU A 258 24.05 -22.22 15.39
C LEU A 258 24.25 -23.66 14.88
N GLY A 259 24.25 -23.83 13.54
CA GLY A 259 24.42 -25.13 12.87
C GLY A 259 23.17 -26.01 12.81
N GLN A 260 22.09 -25.65 13.52
CA GLN A 260 20.84 -26.40 13.55
C GLN A 260 19.81 -25.82 12.56
N PRO A 261 18.99 -26.66 11.91
CA PRO A 261 17.92 -26.19 11.05
C PRO A 261 16.76 -25.63 11.85
N TYR A 262 16.22 -24.48 11.41
CA TYR A 262 15.03 -23.83 11.96
C TYR A 262 14.09 -23.41 10.84
N LEU A 263 12.79 -23.51 11.09
CA LEU A 263 11.75 -22.84 10.37
C LEU A 263 11.67 -21.40 10.90
N ARG A 264 11.91 -20.43 10.02
CA ARG A 264 11.87 -19.01 10.38
C ARG A 264 10.61 -18.38 9.82
N PHE A 265 9.72 -17.92 10.69
CA PHE A 265 8.52 -17.18 10.33
C PHE A 265 8.82 -15.68 10.40
N ARG A 266 8.66 -14.98 9.29
CA ARG A 266 8.81 -13.52 9.25
C ARG A 266 7.52 -12.86 9.67
N LEU A 267 7.48 -12.32 10.91
CA LEU A 267 6.29 -11.67 11.46
C LEU A 267 6.22 -10.19 11.05
N ALA A 268 7.38 -9.55 10.93
CA ALA A 268 7.53 -8.19 10.41
C ALA A 268 8.95 -8.00 9.87
N GLU A 269 9.11 -7.13 8.88
CA GLU A 269 10.42 -6.69 8.40
C GLU A 269 10.28 -5.30 7.79
N ASN A 270 11.09 -4.34 8.25
CA ASN A 270 11.10 -2.98 7.75
C ASN A 270 12.53 -2.49 7.56
N VAL A 271 12.71 -1.48 6.72
CA VAL A 271 13.97 -0.77 6.58
C VAL A 271 13.83 0.59 7.28
N TYR A 272 14.74 0.87 8.21
CA TYR A 272 14.77 2.10 8.98
C TYR A 272 15.92 2.97 8.50
N TYR A 273 15.66 4.24 8.24
CA TYR A 273 16.65 5.24 7.87
C TYR A 273 16.73 6.30 8.98
N PRO A 274 17.73 6.23 9.86
CA PRO A 274 17.85 7.17 10.97
C PRO A 274 17.97 8.62 10.49
N LEU A 275 17.21 9.52 11.07
CA LEU A 275 17.23 10.96 10.76
C LEU A 275 18.15 11.73 11.70
N THR A 276 18.48 11.14 12.85
CA THR A 276 19.35 11.70 13.86
C THR A 276 20.47 10.72 14.24
N ASN A 277 21.43 11.15 15.02
CA ASN A 277 22.51 10.29 15.54
C ASN A 277 22.11 9.47 16.78
N GLN A 278 20.84 9.50 17.18
CA GLN A 278 20.37 8.69 18.30
C GLN A 278 20.28 7.22 17.89
N PRO A 279 20.69 6.28 18.75
CA PRO A 279 20.58 4.87 18.48
C PRO A 279 19.12 4.45 18.27
N LEU A 280 18.87 3.51 17.37
CA LEU A 280 17.57 2.87 17.23
C LEU A 280 17.46 1.77 18.28
N ASN A 281 16.51 1.92 19.18
CA ASN A 281 16.27 0.98 20.27
C ASN A 281 14.99 0.19 20.05
N PHE A 282 15.11 -1.10 19.78
CA PHE A 282 14.00 -2.02 19.64
C PHE A 282 13.82 -2.79 20.95
N PRO A 283 12.71 -2.58 21.66
CA PRO A 283 12.49 -3.21 22.97
C PRO A 283 12.28 -4.72 22.84
N PRO A 284 12.39 -5.46 23.95
CA PRO A 284 11.93 -6.84 23.99
C PRO A 284 10.45 -6.94 23.64
N LEU A 285 10.09 -7.93 22.80
CA LEU A 285 8.74 -8.17 22.36
C LEU A 285 8.25 -9.52 22.85
N ALA A 286 6.93 -9.63 23.06
CA ALA A 286 6.28 -10.84 23.56
C ALA A 286 5.30 -11.39 22.53
N LEU A 287 5.42 -12.67 22.19
CA LEU A 287 4.49 -13.38 21.32
C LEU A 287 3.91 -14.58 22.07
N THR A 288 2.60 -14.65 22.20
CA THR A 288 1.93 -15.79 22.81
C THR A 288 1.53 -16.80 21.75
N MET A 289 1.91 -18.04 21.97
CA MET A 289 1.64 -19.17 21.09
C MET A 289 0.79 -20.20 21.83
N VAL A 290 -0.01 -20.96 21.08
CA VAL A 290 -0.58 -22.21 21.61
C VAL A 290 0.53 -23.24 21.70
N LYS A 291 0.73 -23.82 22.89
CA LYS A 291 1.64 -24.94 23.10
C LYS A 291 0.86 -26.18 23.50
N PHE A 292 1.03 -27.25 22.75
CA PHE A 292 0.35 -28.53 23.00
C PHE A 292 1.17 -29.38 23.95
N LYS A 293 0.51 -29.83 25.05
CA LYS A 293 0.98 -30.89 25.92
C LYS A 293 0.51 -32.22 25.36
N LEU A 294 1.37 -33.22 25.33
CA LEU A 294 1.04 -34.53 24.78
C LEU A 294 0.64 -35.51 25.89
N LEU A 295 -0.32 -36.38 25.59
CA LEU A 295 -0.72 -37.44 26.51
C LEU A 295 0.43 -38.44 26.67
N LYS A 296 0.79 -38.80 27.92
CA LYS A 296 1.89 -39.73 28.19
C LYS A 296 1.65 -41.13 27.59
N LYS A 297 0.41 -41.55 27.48
CA LYS A 297 -0.03 -42.78 26.84
C LYS A 297 -1.04 -42.41 25.76
N PRO A 298 -0.60 -42.26 24.48
CA PRO A 298 -1.50 -41.89 23.38
C PRO A 298 -2.57 -42.96 23.18
N GLU A 299 -3.81 -42.55 23.01
CA GLU A 299 -4.93 -43.40 22.69
C GLU A 299 -5.28 -43.31 21.20
N PRO A 300 -5.39 -44.41 20.48
CA PRO A 300 -5.77 -44.38 19.07
C PRO A 300 -7.16 -43.76 18.89
N GLY A 301 -7.28 -42.83 17.93
CA GLY A 301 -8.55 -42.22 17.57
C GLY A 301 -8.99 -41.05 18.45
N GLN A 302 -8.18 -40.62 19.43
CA GLN A 302 -8.44 -39.44 20.27
C GLN A 302 -7.43 -38.33 20.01
N ASP A 303 -7.82 -37.07 20.27
CA ASP A 303 -6.85 -35.97 20.28
C ASP A 303 -5.98 -36.06 21.53
N ASN A 304 -4.79 -36.58 21.39
CA ASN A 304 -3.81 -36.81 22.45
C ASN A 304 -3.07 -35.51 22.87
N ARG A 305 -3.61 -34.33 22.53
CA ARG A 305 -3.01 -33.03 22.76
C ARG A 305 -3.91 -32.19 23.66
N LEU A 306 -3.32 -31.53 24.62
CA LEU A 306 -3.98 -30.51 25.46
C LEU A 306 -3.38 -29.15 25.11
N ALA A 307 -4.20 -28.22 24.63
CA ALA A 307 -3.78 -26.88 24.36
C ALA A 307 -3.47 -26.11 25.64
N GLY A 308 -2.35 -25.42 25.65
CA GLY A 308 -1.94 -24.45 26.65
C GLY A 308 -1.35 -23.25 25.97
N TYR A 309 -0.96 -22.23 26.73
CA TYR A 309 -0.35 -21.03 26.18
C TYR A 309 1.08 -20.88 26.68
N LYS A 310 1.97 -20.44 25.79
CA LYS A 310 3.35 -20.09 26.13
C LYS A 310 3.72 -18.78 25.44
N THR A 311 4.25 -17.86 26.23
CA THR A 311 4.74 -16.58 25.73
C THR A 311 6.25 -16.66 25.47
N TYR A 312 6.66 -16.30 24.28
CA TYR A 312 8.07 -16.17 23.88
C TYR A 312 8.47 -14.72 23.88
N LEU A 313 9.55 -14.42 24.56
CA LEU A 313 10.11 -13.08 24.65
C LEU A 313 11.32 -12.97 23.71
N SER A 314 11.41 -11.90 22.94
CA SER A 314 12.62 -11.55 22.23
C SER A 314 13.59 -10.83 23.16
N MET A 315 14.85 -10.83 22.80
CA MET A 315 15.81 -9.87 23.35
C MET A 315 15.59 -8.51 22.68
N GLY A 316 15.91 -7.43 23.39
CA GLY A 316 15.99 -6.09 22.81
C GLY A 316 17.18 -6.00 21.85
N THR A 317 17.02 -5.20 20.81
CA THR A 317 18.07 -4.98 19.79
C THR A 317 18.38 -3.48 19.70
N LEU A 318 19.66 -3.14 19.76
CA LEU A 318 20.15 -1.78 19.64
C LEU A 318 20.97 -1.64 18.36
N VAL A 319 20.64 -0.65 17.52
CA VAL A 319 21.44 -0.28 16.36
C VAL A 319 22.08 1.07 16.61
N GLN A 320 23.40 1.12 16.62
CA GLN A 320 24.16 2.35 16.79
C GLN A 320 24.07 3.21 15.53
N VAL A 321 23.85 4.52 15.70
CA VAL A 321 23.80 5.46 14.58
C VAL A 321 25.01 6.38 14.64
N ARG A 322 25.80 6.35 13.58
CA ARG A 322 27.01 7.16 13.44
C ARG A 322 26.71 8.44 12.68
N PRO A 323 27.23 9.58 13.09
CA PRO A 323 27.13 10.80 12.31
C PRO A 323 27.89 10.66 10.99
N LEU A 324 27.45 11.39 9.98
CA LEU A 324 28.21 11.50 8.72
C LEU A 324 29.52 12.26 8.98
N PRO A 325 30.64 11.89 8.33
CA PRO A 325 31.87 12.65 8.39
C PRO A 325 31.63 14.11 7.99
N LEU A 326 32.26 15.04 8.73
CA LEU A 326 32.11 16.46 8.45
C LEU A 326 32.61 16.78 7.04
N ALA A 327 31.73 17.31 6.20
CA ALA A 327 32.08 17.89 4.92
C ALA A 327 31.67 19.35 4.93
N ALA A 328 32.65 20.26 4.96
CA ALA A 328 32.41 21.69 5.02
C ALA A 328 31.47 22.14 3.87
N GLY A 329 30.39 22.85 4.23
CA GLY A 329 29.49 23.50 3.28
C GLY A 329 28.46 22.60 2.60
N ARG A 330 28.22 21.36 3.07
CA ARG A 330 27.25 20.45 2.46
C ARG A 330 25.99 20.35 3.32
N GLY A 331 24.85 20.56 2.70
CA GLY A 331 23.53 20.34 3.30
C GLY A 331 23.18 18.85 3.43
N ALA A 332 21.90 18.53 3.54
CA ALA A 332 21.42 17.14 3.58
C ALA A 332 21.89 16.38 2.33
N VAL A 333 22.56 15.25 2.52
CA VAL A 333 23.13 14.41 1.48
C VAL A 333 22.45 13.04 1.52
N ALA A 334 22.04 12.53 0.38
CA ALA A 334 21.49 11.19 0.26
C ALA A 334 22.57 10.13 0.61
N VAL A 335 22.19 9.15 1.43
CA VAL A 335 23.07 8.09 1.89
C VAL A 335 22.71 6.77 1.23
N GLY A 336 23.69 6.16 0.59
CA GLY A 336 23.51 4.91 -0.12
C GLY A 336 24.63 4.62 -1.11
N THR A 337 24.60 3.44 -1.68
CA THR A 337 25.51 3.05 -2.76
C THR A 337 24.81 3.34 -4.09
N PHE A 338 25.09 4.51 -4.65
CA PHE A 338 24.42 5.01 -5.85
C PHE A 338 25.41 5.12 -7.03
N ARG A 339 24.86 5.00 -8.23
CA ARG A 339 25.56 5.24 -9.49
C ARG A 339 24.70 6.08 -10.42
N LEU A 340 25.37 6.84 -11.29
CA LEU A 340 24.67 7.60 -12.33
C LEU A 340 24.30 6.68 -13.49
N ARG A 341 23.07 6.79 -13.96
CA ARG A 341 22.58 6.29 -15.23
C ARG A 341 22.04 7.44 -16.02
N GLU A 342 22.68 7.76 -17.10
CA GLU A 342 22.29 8.89 -17.94
C GLU A 342 21.75 8.44 -19.28
N ALA A 343 20.80 9.25 -19.78
CA ALA A 343 20.28 9.10 -21.13
C ALA A 343 20.07 10.49 -21.74
N ILE A 344 20.32 10.59 -23.02
CA ILE A 344 20.08 11.81 -23.80
C ILE A 344 19.42 11.44 -25.13
N SER A 345 18.48 12.26 -25.56
CA SER A 345 17.77 12.02 -26.82
C SER A 345 18.69 12.03 -28.03
N ARG A 346 19.70 12.90 -28.04
CA ARG A 346 20.74 13.03 -29.07
C ARG A 346 22.01 13.66 -28.48
N THR A 347 23.14 13.39 -29.09
CA THR A 347 24.43 13.99 -28.68
C THR A 347 24.84 15.17 -29.55
N LYS A 348 24.16 15.41 -30.70
CA LYS A 348 24.40 16.53 -31.63
C LYS A 348 23.06 17.16 -31.98
N PHE A 349 22.92 18.47 -31.79
CA PHE A 349 21.71 19.23 -32.08
C PHE A 349 22.07 20.66 -32.52
N ARG A 350 21.08 21.37 -33.07
CA ARG A 350 21.23 22.75 -33.52
C ARG A 350 20.89 23.74 -32.41
N VAL A 351 21.45 24.96 -32.53
CA VAL A 351 21.03 26.07 -31.65
C VAL A 351 19.51 26.25 -31.72
N GLY A 352 18.85 26.38 -30.58
CA GLY A 352 17.39 26.50 -30.46
C GLY A 352 16.63 25.18 -30.51
N GLU A 353 17.27 24.07 -30.85
CA GLU A 353 16.63 22.74 -30.82
C GLU A 353 16.53 22.20 -29.39
N SER A 354 15.34 21.71 -29.03
CA SER A 354 15.15 21.11 -27.72
C SER A 354 15.63 19.66 -27.67
N PHE A 355 16.22 19.28 -26.56
CA PHE A 355 16.62 17.90 -26.28
C PHE A 355 16.22 17.50 -24.85
N THR A 356 16.12 16.23 -24.64
CA THR A 356 15.81 15.66 -23.30
C THR A 356 17.05 14.98 -22.74
N TYR A 357 17.41 15.34 -21.53
CA TYR A 357 18.46 14.70 -20.75
C TYR A 357 17.85 14.08 -19.49
N THR A 358 18.22 12.85 -19.18
CA THR A 358 17.79 12.14 -17.98
C THR A 358 18.99 11.85 -17.10
N PHE A 359 18.96 12.40 -15.88
CA PHE A 359 19.91 12.10 -14.81
C PHE A 359 19.27 11.04 -13.93
N GLY A 360 19.69 9.78 -14.04
CA GLY A 360 19.15 8.67 -13.28
C GLY A 360 20.09 8.28 -12.15
N VAL A 361 19.58 8.24 -10.93
CA VAL A 361 20.30 7.70 -9.76
C VAL A 361 19.81 6.29 -9.52
N GLU A 362 20.70 5.32 -9.66
CA GLU A 362 20.40 3.90 -9.45
C GLU A 362 21.24 3.34 -8.31
N GLY A 363 20.62 2.55 -7.42
CA GLY A 363 21.40 1.93 -6.34
C GLY A 363 20.57 1.50 -5.14
N ARG A 364 21.28 1.28 -4.04
CA ARG A 364 20.71 0.88 -2.75
C ARG A 364 20.82 2.04 -1.77
N GLY A 365 19.71 2.38 -1.13
CA GLY A 365 19.61 3.48 -0.17
C GLY A 365 18.24 4.13 -0.23
N ASN A 366 18.03 5.17 0.54
CA ASN A 366 16.79 5.93 0.52
C ASN A 366 16.70 6.78 -0.76
N LEU A 367 16.03 6.26 -1.78
CA LEU A 367 15.81 6.99 -3.03
C LEU A 367 14.91 8.22 -2.85
N SER A 368 13.97 8.18 -1.91
CA SER A 368 13.11 9.33 -1.63
C SER A 368 13.91 10.53 -1.09
N ALA A 369 15.02 10.27 -0.38
CA ALA A 369 15.93 11.32 0.09
C ALA A 369 16.86 11.87 -1.01
N VAL A 370 16.90 11.25 -2.17
CA VAL A 370 17.68 11.75 -3.31
C VAL A 370 16.93 12.92 -3.92
N LEU A 371 17.46 14.12 -3.75
CA LEU A 371 16.93 15.34 -4.36
C LEU A 371 17.46 15.52 -5.79
N ALA A 372 16.75 16.32 -6.57
CA ALA A 372 17.24 16.72 -7.89
C ALA A 372 18.59 17.42 -7.75
N PRO A 373 19.58 17.10 -8.61
CA PRO A 373 20.85 17.82 -8.60
C PRO A 373 20.63 19.31 -8.79
N PRO A 374 21.31 20.17 -8.01
CA PRO A 374 21.20 21.59 -8.14
C PRO A 374 21.67 22.00 -9.54
N LEU A 375 20.89 22.85 -10.21
CA LEU A 375 21.22 23.39 -11.52
C LEU A 375 22.08 24.63 -11.36
N ALA A 376 23.30 24.60 -11.87
CA ALA A 376 24.09 25.80 -12.03
C ALA A 376 23.51 26.65 -13.16
N ALA A 377 23.18 27.90 -12.88
CA ALA A 377 22.71 28.81 -13.90
C ALA A 377 23.79 29.00 -15.00
N ARG A 378 23.42 28.79 -16.24
CA ARG A 378 24.32 28.98 -17.41
C ARG A 378 23.66 29.88 -18.43
N PRO A 379 24.23 31.04 -18.73
CA PRO A 379 23.75 31.87 -19.82
C PRO A 379 23.71 31.10 -21.14
N GLY A 380 22.65 31.22 -21.88
CA GLY A 380 22.50 30.57 -23.18
C GLY A 380 22.03 29.10 -23.11
N LEU A 381 21.57 28.61 -21.96
CA LEU A 381 20.92 27.32 -21.81
C LEU A 381 19.60 27.46 -21.02
N ASP A 382 18.48 27.22 -21.66
CA ASP A 382 17.19 27.15 -21.02
C ASP A 382 16.95 25.71 -20.53
N VAL A 383 16.57 25.55 -19.26
CA VAL A 383 16.32 24.25 -18.65
C VAL A 383 14.92 24.22 -18.04
N TYR A 384 14.15 23.22 -18.41
CA TYR A 384 12.80 22.98 -17.93
C TYR A 384 12.72 21.65 -17.18
N GLY A 385 12.01 21.62 -16.09
CA GLY A 385 11.88 20.46 -15.21
C GLY A 385 12.72 20.58 -13.94
N PRO A 386 13.06 19.45 -13.28
CA PRO A 386 12.91 18.08 -13.77
C PRO A 386 11.52 17.48 -13.59
N GLU A 387 11.13 16.61 -14.53
CA GLU A 387 10.12 15.61 -14.27
C GLU A 387 10.77 14.47 -13.47
N VAL A 388 10.19 14.14 -12.31
CA VAL A 388 10.75 13.12 -11.39
C VAL A 388 9.94 11.85 -11.47
N ARG A 389 10.64 10.71 -11.64
CA ARG A 389 10.04 9.38 -11.62
C ARG A 389 10.86 8.45 -10.75
N GLU A 390 10.19 7.73 -9.84
CA GLU A 390 10.80 6.69 -9.02
C GLU A 390 10.37 5.29 -9.52
N GLU A 391 11.36 4.40 -9.61
CA GLU A 391 11.16 3.01 -10.01
C GLU A 391 11.77 2.12 -8.93
N PRO A 392 10.98 1.75 -7.90
CA PRO A 392 11.47 0.89 -6.83
C PRO A 392 11.73 -0.52 -7.36
N ALA A 393 12.76 -1.17 -6.81
CA ALA A 393 13.09 -2.55 -7.08
C ALA A 393 13.54 -3.26 -5.80
N PRO A 394 13.40 -4.59 -5.68
CA PRO A 394 13.85 -5.34 -4.51
C PRO A 394 15.33 -5.09 -4.21
N GLY A 395 15.62 -4.53 -3.03
CA GLY A 395 16.98 -4.24 -2.57
C GLY A 395 17.63 -3.00 -3.20
N GLY A 396 16.85 -2.11 -3.82
CA GLY A 396 17.32 -0.85 -4.40
C GLY A 396 16.27 -0.23 -5.30
N GLY A 397 16.70 0.47 -6.36
CA GLY A 397 15.80 1.09 -7.32
C GLY A 397 16.48 2.18 -8.12
N ARG A 398 15.68 2.94 -8.83
CA ARG A 398 16.16 4.11 -9.57
C ARG A 398 15.22 5.29 -9.37
N LYS A 399 15.83 6.49 -9.34
CA LYS A 399 15.13 7.78 -9.39
C LYS A 399 15.63 8.55 -10.60
N LEU A 400 14.72 8.91 -11.47
CA LEU A 400 15.00 9.56 -12.75
C LEU A 400 14.59 11.02 -12.68
N PHE A 401 15.50 11.92 -13.04
CA PHE A 401 15.28 13.35 -13.18
C PHE A 401 15.39 13.70 -14.66
N ARG A 402 14.26 13.94 -15.31
CA ARG A 402 14.19 14.23 -16.73
C ARG A 402 14.09 15.73 -16.94
N TYR A 403 15.08 16.29 -17.64
CA TYR A 403 15.17 17.69 -18.00
C TYR A 403 14.92 17.86 -19.49
N ARG A 404 14.14 18.86 -19.85
CA ARG A 404 14.06 19.36 -21.22
C ARG A 404 14.93 20.59 -21.31
N MET A 405 15.87 20.64 -22.30
CA MET A 405 16.86 21.68 -22.41
C MET A 405 16.86 22.27 -23.82
N VAL A 406 17.15 23.58 -23.92
CA VAL A 406 17.30 24.30 -25.18
C VAL A 406 18.59 25.14 -25.12
N ALA A 407 19.57 24.79 -25.93
CA ALA A 407 20.81 25.57 -25.99
C ALA A 407 20.67 26.72 -26.98
N ARG A 408 21.01 27.92 -26.55
CA ARG A 408 20.94 29.16 -27.34
C ARG A 408 22.28 29.54 -27.99
N GLN A 409 23.36 28.87 -27.61
CA GLN A 409 24.70 29.14 -28.10
C GLN A 409 25.36 27.88 -28.67
N PRO A 410 26.14 27.95 -29.73
CA PRO A 410 26.90 26.82 -30.28
C PRO A 410 28.07 26.46 -29.35
N GLY A 411 28.51 25.21 -29.39
CA GLY A 411 29.67 24.71 -28.67
C GLY A 411 29.42 23.43 -27.90
N PRO A 412 30.41 22.91 -27.20
CA PRO A 412 30.29 21.78 -26.34
C PRO A 412 29.48 22.18 -25.10
N LEU A 413 28.52 21.31 -24.70
CA LEU A 413 27.72 21.52 -23.52
C LEU A 413 28.28 20.67 -22.38
N ALA A 414 28.92 21.32 -21.39
CA ALA A 414 29.48 20.66 -20.24
C ALA A 414 28.37 20.36 -19.20
N LEU A 415 27.68 19.22 -19.36
CA LEU A 415 26.64 18.79 -18.43
C LEU A 415 27.21 18.46 -17.03
N ASP A 416 28.46 18.03 -16.98
CA ASP A 416 29.20 17.69 -15.74
C ASP A 416 29.39 18.90 -14.80
N SER A 417 29.42 20.12 -15.35
CA SER A 417 29.46 21.36 -14.56
C SER A 417 28.09 21.88 -14.17
N LEU A 418 27.05 21.44 -14.87
CA LEU A 418 25.65 21.89 -14.65
C LEU A 418 24.92 21.06 -13.63
N LEU A 419 25.15 19.77 -13.67
CA LEU A 419 24.41 18.77 -12.88
C LEU A 419 25.40 17.91 -12.10
N GLN A 420 25.48 18.14 -10.80
CA GLN A 420 26.30 17.33 -9.91
C GLN A 420 25.48 16.94 -8.70
N LEU A 421 25.51 15.68 -8.34
CA LEU A 421 24.88 15.19 -7.12
C LEU A 421 25.91 14.55 -6.22
N VAL A 422 26.06 15.09 -5.02
CA VAL A 422 26.89 14.51 -3.97
C VAL A 422 26.05 13.53 -3.17
N VAL A 423 26.60 12.35 -2.97
CA VAL A 423 25.99 11.28 -2.15
C VAL A 423 27.03 10.76 -1.16
N PHE A 424 26.59 10.24 -0.04
CA PHE A 424 27.47 9.55 0.90
C PHE A 424 27.37 8.05 0.71
N ASN A 425 28.50 7.41 0.44
CA ASN A 425 28.57 5.95 0.28
C ASN A 425 28.97 5.31 1.62
N PRO A 426 28.04 4.61 2.29
CA PRO A 426 28.30 4.03 3.59
C PRO A 426 29.27 2.85 3.54
N ALA A 427 29.39 2.17 2.39
CA ALA A 427 30.31 1.04 2.24
C ALA A 427 31.78 1.47 2.23
N THR A 428 32.08 2.66 1.68
CA THR A 428 33.44 3.25 1.64
C THR A 428 33.65 4.32 2.70
N ALA A 429 32.57 4.72 3.41
CA ALA A 429 32.54 5.85 4.33
C ALA A 429 33.05 7.16 3.71
N ARG A 430 32.74 7.40 2.42
CA ARG A 430 33.19 8.55 1.64
C ARG A 430 32.04 9.22 0.90
N TYR A 431 32.26 10.47 0.56
CA TYR A 431 31.38 11.21 -0.34
C TYR A 431 31.77 10.95 -1.78
N ASP A 432 30.81 10.52 -2.58
CA ASP A 432 30.94 10.35 -4.02
C ASP A 432 30.17 11.47 -4.73
N THR A 433 30.68 11.92 -5.89
CA THR A 433 29.98 12.91 -6.72
C THR A 433 29.58 12.24 -8.04
N LEU A 434 28.28 12.14 -8.25
CA LEU A 434 27.70 11.67 -9.52
C LEU A 434 27.73 12.83 -10.52
N ARG A 435 28.49 12.67 -11.60
CA ARG A 435 28.68 13.67 -12.66
C ARG A 435 28.35 13.08 -14.01
N PRO A 436 27.65 13.83 -14.89
CA PRO A 436 27.44 13.44 -16.28
C PRO A 436 28.76 13.19 -17.02
N GLU A 437 28.79 12.13 -17.81
CA GLU A 437 29.90 11.81 -18.70
C GLU A 437 29.60 12.15 -20.14
N ILE A 438 28.31 12.23 -20.52
CA ILE A 438 27.84 12.55 -21.86
C ILE A 438 28.17 14.02 -22.16
N LYS A 439 28.88 14.27 -23.28
CA LYS A 439 29.29 15.61 -23.76
C LYS A 439 28.56 15.92 -25.06
N PRO A 440 27.36 16.51 -25.00
CA PRO A 440 26.64 16.87 -26.22
C PRO A 440 27.25 18.09 -26.87
N VAL A 441 27.06 18.20 -28.19
CA VAL A 441 27.59 19.31 -28.98
C VAL A 441 26.46 20.03 -29.71
N VAL A 442 26.42 21.35 -29.53
CA VAL A 442 25.48 22.25 -30.20
C VAL A 442 26.15 22.86 -31.43
N ARG A 443 25.52 22.76 -32.58
CA ARG A 443 26.01 23.28 -33.86
C ARG A 443 25.10 24.40 -34.39
N GLY A 444 25.63 25.25 -35.25
CA GLY A 444 24.90 26.33 -35.93
C GLY A 444 25.27 27.71 -35.42
N ALA A 445 24.76 28.73 -36.06
CA ALA A 445 24.93 30.13 -35.64
C ALA A 445 24.00 30.42 -34.46
N VAL A 446 24.39 31.38 -33.62
CA VAL A 446 23.49 31.95 -32.61
C VAL A 446 22.25 32.45 -33.35
N ALA A 447 21.08 31.95 -33.04
CA ALA A 447 19.86 32.53 -33.57
C ALA A 447 19.85 34.01 -33.16
N ALA A 448 19.88 34.90 -34.09
CA ALA A 448 19.62 36.31 -33.81
C ALA A 448 18.29 36.35 -33.06
N PRO A 449 18.17 37.09 -31.95
CA PRO A 449 16.89 37.25 -31.29
C PRO A 449 15.92 37.67 -32.40
N ALA A 450 14.87 36.87 -32.63
CA ALA A 450 13.80 37.24 -33.52
C ALA A 450 13.44 38.67 -33.12
N PRO A 451 13.47 39.66 -34.02
CA PRO A 451 13.04 40.98 -33.66
C PRO A 451 11.67 40.78 -33.02
N LEU A 452 11.53 41.21 -31.77
CA LEU A 452 10.23 41.19 -31.09
C LEU A 452 9.29 41.87 -32.06
N ALA A 453 8.43 41.09 -32.73
CA ALA A 453 7.40 41.66 -33.57
C ALA A 453 6.74 42.73 -32.71
N LYS A 454 6.80 43.95 -33.15
CA LYS A 454 6.13 45.03 -32.42
C LYS A 454 4.71 44.55 -32.25
N PRO A 455 4.12 44.64 -31.07
CA PRO A 455 2.76 44.13 -30.83
C PRO A 455 1.75 44.61 -31.88
N ALA A 456 2.01 45.78 -32.50
CA ALA A 456 1.22 46.34 -33.60
C ALA A 456 1.31 45.58 -34.92
N ASP A 457 2.38 44.77 -35.14
CA ASP A 457 2.61 44.02 -36.36
C ASP A 457 2.11 42.56 -36.29
N ASP A 458 1.56 42.16 -35.14
CA ASP A 458 0.93 40.84 -34.97
C ASP A 458 -0.45 40.81 -35.62
N PRO A 459 -0.65 40.02 -36.71
CA PRO A 459 -1.93 39.99 -37.42
C PRO A 459 -3.11 39.50 -36.57
N PHE A 460 -2.83 38.84 -35.48
CA PHE A 460 -3.86 38.27 -34.59
C PHE A 460 -4.11 39.16 -33.37
N TYR A 461 -3.07 39.62 -32.70
CA TYR A 461 -3.19 40.40 -31.47
C TYR A 461 -2.96 41.88 -31.66
N GLY A 462 -2.35 42.31 -32.80
CA GLY A 462 -2.04 43.71 -33.04
C GLY A 462 -3.25 44.65 -32.92
N PRO A 463 -4.40 44.36 -33.54
CA PRO A 463 -5.60 45.18 -33.40
C PRO A 463 -6.15 45.20 -31.96
N ALA A 464 -6.16 44.04 -31.30
CA ALA A 464 -6.68 43.92 -29.92
C ALA A 464 -5.77 44.65 -28.90
N LEU A 465 -4.44 44.65 -29.14
CA LEU A 465 -3.50 45.35 -28.27
C LEU A 465 -3.48 46.87 -28.52
N ALA A 466 -3.80 47.31 -29.77
CA ALA A 466 -3.93 48.74 -30.09
C ALA A 466 -5.21 49.36 -29.43
N GLU A 467 -6.25 48.59 -29.28
CA GLU A 467 -7.50 48.99 -28.60
C GLU A 467 -7.45 48.77 -27.09
N ALA A 468 -6.51 47.91 -26.60
CA ALA A 468 -6.41 47.61 -25.18
C ALA A 468 -5.95 48.87 -24.40
N ASP A 469 -6.76 49.32 -23.44
CA ASP A 469 -6.33 50.33 -22.48
C ASP A 469 -5.17 49.75 -21.64
N THR A 470 -3.94 50.21 -21.96
CA THR A 470 -2.72 49.74 -21.25
C THR A 470 -2.58 50.30 -19.85
N LYS A 471 -3.59 51.02 -19.34
CA LYS A 471 -3.63 51.42 -17.96
C LYS A 471 -3.91 50.16 -17.11
N LEU A 472 -2.92 49.82 -16.33
CA LEU A 472 -3.09 48.81 -15.27
C LEU A 472 -4.28 49.20 -14.42
N GLN A 473 -5.42 48.55 -14.59
CA GLN A 473 -6.52 48.67 -13.67
C GLN A 473 -6.07 48.07 -12.33
N SER A 474 -6.09 48.92 -11.30
CA SER A 474 -5.83 48.47 -9.94
C SER A 474 -6.78 47.33 -9.60
N LEU A 475 -6.26 46.24 -9.11
CA LEU A 475 -7.03 45.10 -8.56
C LEU A 475 -7.82 45.52 -7.29
N ASP A 476 -7.68 46.78 -6.85
CA ASP A 476 -8.37 47.32 -5.69
C ASP A 476 -9.88 47.66 -5.92
N VAL A 477 -10.42 47.40 -7.12
CA VAL A 477 -11.88 47.55 -7.37
C VAL A 477 -12.70 46.73 -6.38
N TYR A 478 -12.24 45.57 -5.97
CA TYR A 478 -12.89 44.76 -4.93
C TYR A 478 -12.80 45.41 -3.54
N ARG A 479 -11.78 46.19 -3.28
CA ARG A 479 -11.60 46.90 -1.99
C ARG A 479 -12.56 48.06 -1.86
N ASP A 480 -12.79 48.75 -2.94
CA ASP A 480 -13.77 49.86 -2.96
C ASP A 480 -15.21 49.35 -2.89
N VAL A 481 -15.54 48.27 -3.63
CA VAL A 481 -16.85 47.60 -3.54
C VAL A 481 -17.12 47.10 -2.13
N ARG A 482 -16.13 46.50 -1.46
CA ARG A 482 -16.26 46.05 -0.07
C ARG A 482 -16.49 47.22 0.89
N ARG A 483 -15.80 48.32 0.69
CA ARG A 483 -15.95 49.54 1.52
C ARG A 483 -17.33 50.13 1.36
N TYR A 484 -17.92 50.19 0.17
CA TYR A 484 -19.28 50.64 -0.07
C TYR A 484 -20.32 49.68 0.54
N ALA A 485 -20.07 48.39 0.44
CA ALA A 485 -20.92 47.34 1.04
C ALA A 485 -20.93 47.46 2.58
N ASP A 486 -19.77 47.72 3.20
CA ASP A 486 -19.65 47.91 4.65
C ASP A 486 -20.42 49.19 5.12
N TRP A 487 -20.36 50.29 4.36
CA TRP A 487 -21.13 51.50 4.64
C TRP A 487 -22.63 51.26 4.49
N LEU A 488 -23.07 50.48 3.52
CA LEU A 488 -24.46 50.13 3.29
C LEU A 488 -25.00 49.26 4.43
N LEU A 489 -24.22 48.29 4.88
CA LEU A 489 -24.56 47.45 6.03
C LEU A 489 -24.64 48.24 7.32
N LEU A 490 -23.73 49.20 7.57
CA LEU A 490 -23.80 50.09 8.70
C LEU A 490 -25.05 50.98 8.67
N GLY A 491 -25.43 51.47 7.50
CA GLY A 491 -26.66 52.25 7.31
C GLY A 491 -27.92 51.44 7.63
N LEU A 492 -27.99 50.21 7.12
CA LEU A 492 -29.09 49.27 7.40
C LEU A 492 -29.18 48.92 8.89
N ALA A 493 -28.02 48.67 9.54
CA ALA A 493 -27.98 48.41 10.98
C ALA A 493 -28.47 49.61 11.82
N ALA A 494 -28.11 50.84 11.41
CA ALA A 494 -28.59 52.06 12.07
C ALA A 494 -30.10 52.24 11.92
N VAL A 495 -30.66 51.98 10.72
CA VAL A 495 -32.11 52.05 10.47
C VAL A 495 -32.85 50.98 11.27
N ALA A 496 -32.33 49.73 11.32
CA ALA A 496 -32.91 48.68 12.14
C ALA A 496 -32.86 49.00 13.64
N GLY A 497 -31.76 49.57 14.13
CA GLY A 497 -31.60 50.00 15.52
C GLY A 497 -32.59 51.13 15.89
N LEU A 498 -32.79 52.11 14.99
CA LEU A 498 -33.78 53.19 15.17
C LEU A 498 -35.22 52.65 15.14
N GLY A 499 -35.50 51.68 14.29
CA GLY A 499 -36.78 50.97 14.23
C GLY A 499 -37.08 50.24 15.54
N TRP A 500 -36.11 49.52 16.08
CA TRP A 500 -36.22 48.79 17.35
C TRP A 500 -36.38 49.76 18.55
N TRP A 501 -35.64 50.89 18.56
CA TRP A 501 -35.71 51.86 19.57
C TRP A 501 -37.12 52.60 19.59
N ARG A 502 -37.69 52.77 18.40
CA ARG A 502 -39.07 53.36 18.29
C ARG A 502 -40.16 52.38 18.70
N ALA A 503 -40.00 51.10 18.36
CA ALA A 503 -40.92 50.00 18.70
C ALA A 503 -40.96 49.74 20.23
N GLY A 504 -39.83 49.91 20.92
CA GLY A 504 -39.73 49.74 22.38
C GLY A 504 -40.30 50.98 23.21
N ARG A 505 -40.86 52.02 22.54
CA ARG A 505 -41.44 53.18 23.19
C ARG A 505 -42.95 53.27 22.97
N GLN A 506 -43.58 52.29 22.37
CA GLN A 506 -45.04 52.08 22.42
C GLN A 506 -45.32 50.93 23.39
#